data_29e229ea89cf6ce8efd6377c3c311d37
#
_entry.id   29e229ea89cf6ce8efd6377c3c311d37
#
_cell.length_a   1.000
_cell.length_b   1.000
_cell.length_c   1.000
_cell.angle_alpha   90.00
_cell.angle_beta   90.00
_cell.angle_gamma   90.00
#
_symmetry.space_group_name_H-M   'P 1'
#
loop_
_entity.id
_entity.type
_entity.pdbx_description
1 polymer ?
#
loop_
_entity_poly.entity_id
_entity_poly.type
_entity_poly.pdbx_seq_one_letter_code
_entity_poly.pdbx_strand_id
1 'polypeptide(L)'
;MGKSGFVGAVILALVLIIGLGCLIGCTVRIPAGYVGIVYDMNGGVGDEVLSQGWKLIAPTKKVTTYTAGLEQSGLTAGATQDSRGDESFNIPTSDGKTVRVSLEFSYRFDTERIAETFVMFKGKSGEEIKDTFIKPKIMAWTQEVSANHPVADIFGDKRTAINEELDVHLYNKFFEYGIVIDTVNFTDITVDEETASAIQRKVNAQQEQELARIEAETAKVQAEKDRQVARIAAEKEKEVASIVAEKQIITAQAQADALMIQAEAEAEANKKIAASITPELLDKIKYEAWDGVLPKVSGGSSANLINVDGI
;
A
#
# COMPACT_ATOMS: atom_id res chain seq x y z
N MET A 1 79.84 -23.33 39.12
CA MET A 1 78.77 -22.33 39.29
C MET A 1 78.36 -22.39 40.73
N GLY A 2 78.65 -21.30 41.53
CA GLY A 2 78.45 -21.30 42.96
C GLY A 2 76.99 -21.33 43.34
N LYS A 3 76.67 -21.93 44.52
CA LYS A 3 75.30 -22.02 45.07
C LYS A 3 74.52 -20.68 45.06
N SER A 4 75.27 -19.54 45.20
CA SER A 4 74.72 -18.18 45.16
C SER A 4 74.16 -17.77 43.76
N GLY A 5 74.79 -18.19 42.66
CA GLY A 5 74.29 -17.91 41.29
C GLY A 5 73.04 -18.70 40.95
N PHE A 6 72.95 -19.94 41.46
CA PHE A 6 71.73 -20.77 41.26
C PHE A 6 70.54 -20.21 42.02
N VAL A 7 70.74 -19.77 43.28
CA VAL A 7 69.68 -19.13 44.08
C VAL A 7 69.24 -17.82 43.44
N GLY A 8 70.16 -16.99 42.91
CA GLY A 8 69.82 -15.77 42.18
C GLY A 8 68.99 -16.02 40.90
N ALA A 9 69.33 -17.06 40.12
CA ALA A 9 68.58 -17.46 38.94
C ALA A 9 67.16 -17.96 39.26
N VAL A 10 67.01 -18.71 40.36
CA VAL A 10 65.69 -19.18 40.85
C VAL A 10 64.81 -18.01 41.28
N ILE A 11 65.41 -17.05 42.04
CA ILE A 11 64.62 -15.85 42.45
C ILE A 11 64.23 -15.01 41.25
N LEU A 12 65.08 -14.81 40.25
CA LEU A 12 64.79 -14.08 39.03
C LEU A 12 63.71 -14.78 38.20
N ALA A 13 63.76 -16.10 38.10
CA ALA A 13 62.70 -16.89 37.41
C ALA A 13 61.38 -16.77 38.18
N LEU A 14 61.39 -16.79 39.51
CA LEU A 14 60.19 -16.65 40.33
C LEU A 14 59.57 -15.25 40.20
N VAL A 15 60.35 -14.19 40.14
CA VAL A 15 59.91 -12.81 39.92
C VAL A 15 59.33 -12.65 38.51
N LEU A 16 59.97 -13.27 37.50
CA LEU A 16 59.46 -13.28 36.12
C LEU A 16 58.12 -14.01 36.02
N ILE A 17 57.97 -15.16 36.69
CA ILE A 17 56.67 -15.94 36.63
C ILE A 17 55.60 -15.15 37.37
N ILE A 18 55.87 -14.54 38.50
CA ILE A 18 54.92 -13.70 39.22
C ILE A 18 54.57 -12.46 38.41
N GLY A 19 55.57 -11.80 37.80
CA GLY A 19 55.37 -10.64 36.95
C GLY A 19 54.52 -10.99 35.72
N LEU A 20 54.76 -12.12 35.07
CA LEU A 20 53.96 -12.60 33.92
C LEU A 20 52.55 -13.01 34.36
N GLY A 21 52.41 -13.65 35.51
CA GLY A 21 51.12 -13.98 36.10
C GLY A 21 50.28 -12.75 36.44
N CYS A 22 50.90 -11.70 37.02
CA CYS A 22 50.27 -10.41 37.26
C CYS A 22 49.83 -9.72 35.93
N LEU A 23 50.66 -9.74 34.89
CA LEU A 23 50.31 -9.16 33.59
C LEU A 23 49.11 -9.87 32.96
N ILE A 24 49.05 -11.19 33.04
CA ILE A 24 47.92 -11.97 32.51
C ILE A 24 46.65 -11.70 33.32
N GLY A 25 46.75 -11.60 34.65
CA GLY A 25 45.62 -11.30 35.55
C GLY A 25 45.09 -9.87 35.46
N CYS A 26 45.91 -8.93 34.93
CA CYS A 26 45.55 -7.53 34.78
C CYS A 26 45.00 -7.20 33.39
N THR A 27 44.85 -8.18 32.48
CA THR A 27 44.32 -7.96 31.16
C THR A 27 42.87 -8.42 31.06
N VAL A 28 42.00 -7.54 30.53
CA VAL A 28 40.59 -7.85 30.21
C VAL A 28 40.38 -7.69 28.74
N ARG A 29 39.68 -8.66 28.13
CA ARG A 29 39.28 -8.63 26.74
C ARG A 29 37.79 -8.24 26.66
N ILE A 30 37.51 -7.12 25.99
CA ILE A 30 36.16 -6.70 25.68
C ILE A 30 35.85 -7.12 24.25
N PRO A 31 34.81 -7.99 24.00
CA PRO A 31 34.44 -8.42 22.68
C PRO A 31 33.96 -7.28 21.78
N ALA A 32 33.95 -7.51 20.48
CA ALA A 32 33.37 -6.56 19.54
C ALA A 32 31.86 -6.41 19.79
N GLY A 33 31.36 -5.17 19.76
CA GLY A 33 29.96 -4.86 20.05
C GLY A 33 29.65 -4.68 21.55
N TYR A 34 30.66 -4.85 22.44
CA TYR A 34 30.53 -4.63 23.87
C TYR A 34 31.34 -3.43 24.33
N VAL A 35 30.89 -2.83 25.43
CA VAL A 35 31.61 -1.80 26.17
C VAL A 35 31.81 -2.26 27.61
N GLY A 36 32.87 -1.80 28.23
CA GLY A 36 33.19 -2.14 29.61
C GLY A 36 33.10 -0.92 30.53
N ILE A 37 32.44 -1.06 31.66
CA ILE A 37 32.48 -0.08 32.76
C ILE A 37 33.43 -0.56 33.82
N VAL A 38 34.28 0.36 34.27
CA VAL A 38 35.28 0.11 35.30
C VAL A 38 34.74 0.48 36.68
N TYR A 39 34.74 -0.48 37.59
CA TYR A 39 34.49 -0.24 39.00
C TYR A 39 35.81 -0.39 39.79
N ASP A 40 36.26 0.70 40.40
CA ASP A 40 37.42 0.68 41.28
C ASP A 40 37.00 0.52 42.75
N MET A 41 37.54 -0.47 43.43
CA MET A 41 37.25 -0.71 44.86
C MET A 41 37.58 0.49 45.74
N ASN A 42 38.50 1.35 45.33
CA ASN A 42 38.94 2.51 46.09
C ASN A 42 38.27 3.83 45.65
N GLY A 43 37.81 3.92 44.38
CA GLY A 43 37.31 5.16 43.77
C GLY A 43 35.87 5.10 43.28
N GLY A 44 35.23 3.94 43.34
CA GLY A 44 33.85 3.76 42.84
C GLY A 44 33.79 3.57 41.35
N VAL A 45 32.65 3.97 40.74
CA VAL A 45 32.40 3.85 39.29
C VAL A 45 33.20 4.93 38.58
N GLY A 46 34.03 4.52 37.61
CA GLY A 46 34.70 5.46 36.72
C GLY A 46 33.80 5.91 35.61
N ASP A 47 33.89 7.16 35.21
CA ASP A 47 33.16 7.71 34.05
C ASP A 47 33.73 7.22 32.71
N GLU A 48 34.85 6.52 32.73
CA GLU A 48 35.54 6.03 31.56
C GLU A 48 34.92 4.73 31.05
N VAL A 49 34.34 4.81 29.85
CA VAL A 49 33.82 3.63 29.13
C VAL A 49 34.95 3.00 28.31
N LEU A 50 35.26 1.77 28.60
CA LEU A 50 36.27 1.02 27.87
C LEU A 50 35.68 0.49 26.54
N SER A 51 36.30 0.89 25.45
CA SER A 51 36.00 0.35 24.12
C SER A 51 36.49 -1.09 23.94
N GLN A 52 36.00 -1.77 22.93
CA GLN A 52 36.39 -3.13 22.52
C GLN A 52 37.92 -3.32 22.41
N GLY A 53 38.38 -4.53 22.65
CA GLY A 53 39.79 -4.92 22.56
C GLY A 53 40.41 -5.35 23.87
N TRP A 54 41.75 -5.51 23.89
CA TRP A 54 42.51 -5.84 25.07
C TRP A 54 42.82 -4.58 25.87
N LYS A 55 42.47 -4.60 27.13
CA LYS A 55 42.74 -3.49 28.07
C LYS A 55 43.55 -3.96 29.26
N LEU A 56 44.55 -3.19 29.65
CA LEU A 56 45.30 -3.43 30.86
C LEU A 56 44.64 -2.69 32.02
N ILE A 57 44.28 -3.40 33.07
CA ILE A 57 43.51 -2.89 34.20
C ILE A 57 44.20 -3.22 35.50
N ALA A 58 44.17 -2.29 36.44
CA ALA A 58 44.75 -2.54 37.76
C ALA A 58 44.00 -3.67 38.50
N PRO A 59 44.67 -4.47 39.34
CA PRO A 59 44.05 -5.59 40.08
C PRO A 59 42.90 -5.18 41.01
N THR A 60 42.85 -3.91 41.40
CA THR A 60 41.77 -3.32 42.22
C THR A 60 40.52 -2.98 41.47
N LYS A 61 40.57 -3.04 40.12
CA LYS A 61 39.47 -2.64 39.23
C LYS A 61 38.77 -3.86 38.67
N LYS A 62 37.45 -3.81 38.63
CA LYS A 62 36.59 -4.82 38.01
C LYS A 62 35.92 -4.20 36.80
N VAL A 63 35.88 -4.94 35.70
CA VAL A 63 35.17 -4.53 34.48
C VAL A 63 33.92 -5.34 34.34
N THR A 64 32.81 -4.64 34.11
CA THR A 64 31.53 -5.24 33.75
C THR A 64 31.19 -4.85 32.31
N THR A 65 30.83 -5.83 31.51
CA THR A 65 30.56 -5.63 30.08
C THR A 65 29.08 -5.51 29.82
N TYR A 66 28.74 -4.63 28.85
CA TYR A 66 27.39 -4.37 28.35
C TYR A 66 27.40 -4.41 26.83
N THR A 67 26.31 -4.91 26.24
CA THR A 67 26.16 -4.88 24.78
C THR A 67 25.85 -3.44 24.32
N ALA A 68 26.73 -2.91 23.47
CA ALA A 68 26.54 -1.63 22.78
C ALA A 68 26.02 -1.86 21.35
N GLY A 69 26.32 -3.07 20.81
CA GLY A 69 25.73 -3.56 19.56
C GLY A 69 24.33 -4.08 19.78
N LEU A 70 23.60 -4.27 18.68
CA LEU A 70 22.26 -4.86 18.72
C LEU A 70 22.38 -6.34 19.14
N GLU A 71 21.73 -6.71 20.23
CA GLU A 71 21.63 -8.08 20.71
C GLU A 71 20.18 -8.55 20.61
N GLN A 72 19.99 -9.73 20.04
CA GLN A 72 18.68 -10.33 19.88
C GLN A 72 18.44 -11.38 20.96
N SER A 73 17.28 -11.34 21.58
CA SER A 73 16.84 -12.29 22.59
C SER A 73 15.34 -12.60 22.39
N GLY A 74 14.86 -13.68 22.99
CA GLY A 74 13.48 -14.11 22.82
C GLY A 74 12.87 -14.72 24.06
N LEU A 75 11.54 -14.65 24.10
CA LEU A 75 10.65 -15.32 25.03
C LEU A 75 9.80 -16.32 24.23
N THR A 76 10.40 -17.46 23.86
CA THR A 76 9.83 -18.42 22.92
C THR A 76 9.50 -19.76 23.58
N ALA A 77 8.58 -20.50 22.97
CA ALA A 77 8.15 -21.83 23.44
C ALA A 77 9.22 -22.92 23.25
N GLY A 78 10.22 -22.67 22.38
CA GLY A 78 11.30 -23.61 22.09
C GLY A 78 12.63 -23.20 22.71
N ALA A 79 13.55 -24.14 22.88
CA ALA A 79 14.92 -23.83 23.27
C ALA A 79 15.60 -23.05 22.14
N THR A 80 16.06 -21.84 22.43
CA THR A 80 16.88 -21.00 21.55
C THR A 80 18.31 -20.95 22.09
N GLN A 81 19.23 -20.28 21.38
CA GLN A 81 20.59 -20.06 21.87
C GLN A 81 20.61 -19.34 23.22
N ASP A 82 19.59 -18.53 23.52
CA ASP A 82 19.50 -17.67 24.67
C ASP A 82 18.55 -18.21 25.77
N SER A 83 17.70 -19.19 25.47
CA SER A 83 16.80 -19.81 26.44
C SER A 83 16.97 -21.33 26.47
N ARG A 84 16.95 -21.91 27.67
CA ARG A 84 17.08 -23.38 27.87
C ARG A 84 15.77 -24.08 28.05
N GLY A 85 14.63 -23.38 27.85
CA GLY A 85 13.29 -23.93 28.08
C GLY A 85 12.21 -23.11 27.40
N ASP A 86 10.97 -23.44 27.74
CA ASP A 86 9.80 -22.71 27.30
C ASP A 86 9.68 -21.39 28.10
N GLU A 87 9.99 -20.27 27.46
CA GLU A 87 9.85 -18.91 28.00
C GLU A 87 8.63 -18.18 27.41
N SER A 88 7.79 -18.87 26.61
CA SER A 88 6.53 -18.27 26.17
C SER A 88 5.63 -17.93 27.35
N PHE A 89 4.82 -16.88 27.22
CA PHE A 89 4.02 -16.39 28.32
C PHE A 89 2.60 -16.06 27.88
N ASN A 90 1.73 -15.92 28.86
CA ASN A 90 0.31 -15.62 28.64
C ASN A 90 0.07 -14.12 28.71
N ILE A 91 -0.68 -13.58 27.75
CA ILE A 91 -1.14 -12.20 27.71
C ILE A 91 -2.67 -12.15 27.82
N PRO A 92 -3.22 -11.22 28.61
CA PRO A 92 -4.66 -10.96 28.63
C PRO A 92 -5.04 -10.15 27.40
N THR A 93 -6.29 -10.26 26.99
CA THR A 93 -6.87 -9.47 25.89
C THR A 93 -8.09 -8.70 26.38
N SER A 94 -8.51 -7.64 25.65
CA SER A 94 -9.63 -6.78 26.04
C SER A 94 -10.99 -7.49 26.06
N ASP A 95 -11.11 -8.61 25.37
CA ASP A 95 -12.30 -9.48 25.37
C ASP A 95 -12.28 -10.56 26.46
N GLY A 96 -11.37 -10.44 27.43
CA GLY A 96 -11.28 -11.31 28.60
C GLY A 96 -10.71 -12.70 28.31
N LYS A 97 -10.11 -12.91 27.18
CA LYS A 97 -9.41 -14.15 26.82
C LYS A 97 -7.93 -14.08 27.21
N THR A 98 -7.32 -15.25 27.35
CA THR A 98 -5.87 -15.37 27.59
C THR A 98 -5.23 -16.05 26.40
N VAL A 99 -4.17 -15.45 25.88
CA VAL A 99 -3.45 -15.93 24.69
C VAL A 99 -2.02 -16.22 25.08
N ARG A 100 -1.48 -17.36 24.63
CA ARG A 100 -0.08 -17.70 24.81
C ARG A 100 0.71 -17.17 23.63
N VAL A 101 1.79 -16.43 23.94
CA VAL A 101 2.60 -15.79 22.91
C VAL A 101 4.09 -16.11 23.10
N SER A 102 4.77 -16.17 21.97
CA SER A 102 6.21 -16.10 21.85
C SER A 102 6.61 -14.74 21.29
N LEU A 103 7.66 -14.16 21.82
CA LEU A 103 8.09 -12.81 21.47
C LEU A 103 9.60 -12.79 21.29
N GLU A 104 10.06 -12.15 20.23
CA GLU A 104 11.47 -11.83 20.02
C GLU A 104 11.67 -10.33 20.10
N PHE A 105 12.80 -9.93 20.67
CA PHE A 105 13.16 -8.55 20.83
C PHE A 105 14.65 -8.33 20.60
N SER A 106 15.00 -7.13 20.15
CA SER A 106 16.38 -6.69 20.04
C SER A 106 16.62 -5.47 20.92
N TYR A 107 17.74 -5.49 21.59
CA TYR A 107 18.08 -4.46 22.55
C TYR A 107 19.56 -4.12 22.55
N ARG A 108 19.89 -2.98 23.10
CA ARG A 108 21.25 -2.52 23.39
C ARG A 108 21.24 -1.57 24.58
N PHE A 109 22.39 -1.44 25.23
CA PHE A 109 22.56 -0.42 26.25
C PHE A 109 23.00 0.90 25.62
N ASP A 110 22.49 2.00 26.17
CA ASP A 110 22.93 3.33 25.79
C ASP A 110 24.33 3.59 26.36
N THR A 111 25.32 3.73 25.49
CA THR A 111 26.71 3.92 25.85
C THR A 111 26.97 5.23 26.59
N GLU A 112 26.15 6.26 26.36
CA GLU A 112 26.29 7.55 27.06
C GLU A 112 25.82 7.47 28.52
N ARG A 113 24.82 6.63 28.78
CA ARG A 113 24.21 6.46 30.11
C ARG A 113 24.65 5.19 30.84
N ILE A 114 25.60 4.46 30.30
CA ILE A 114 25.99 3.13 30.80
C ILE A 114 26.53 3.17 32.26
N ALA A 115 27.16 4.26 32.66
CA ALA A 115 27.64 4.44 34.04
C ALA A 115 26.46 4.58 35.02
N GLU A 116 25.42 5.32 34.64
CA GLU A 116 24.20 5.45 35.43
C GLU A 116 23.48 4.09 35.52
N THR A 117 23.37 3.38 34.37
CA THR A 117 22.78 2.04 34.28
C THR A 117 23.53 1.06 35.21
N PHE A 118 24.86 1.09 35.20
CA PHE A 118 25.68 0.25 36.11
C PHE A 118 25.35 0.49 37.58
N VAL A 119 25.23 1.74 38.00
CA VAL A 119 24.87 2.10 39.38
C VAL A 119 23.45 1.67 39.70
N MET A 120 22.50 1.95 38.80
CA MET A 120 21.09 1.61 38.96
C MET A 120 20.88 0.11 39.16
N PHE A 121 21.59 -0.71 38.41
CA PHE A 121 21.52 -2.17 38.50
C PHE A 121 22.56 -2.80 39.43
N LYS A 122 23.19 -2.00 40.28
CA LYS A 122 24.15 -2.46 41.34
C LYS A 122 25.32 -3.29 40.79
N GLY A 123 25.82 -2.90 39.62
CA GLY A 123 26.96 -3.55 38.98
C GLY A 123 26.71 -4.90 38.35
N LYS A 124 25.43 -5.26 38.10
CA LYS A 124 25.09 -6.45 37.35
C LYS A 124 25.57 -6.33 35.88
N SER A 125 25.95 -7.46 35.32
CA SER A 125 26.29 -7.54 33.88
C SER A 125 25.07 -7.33 32.97
N GLY A 126 25.30 -7.00 31.69
CA GLY A 126 24.24 -6.86 30.72
C GLY A 126 23.38 -8.11 30.59
N GLU A 127 23.99 -9.29 30.62
CA GLU A 127 23.29 -10.57 30.59
C GLU A 127 22.41 -10.81 31.83
N GLU A 128 22.93 -10.50 33.02
CA GLU A 128 22.14 -10.59 34.26
C GLU A 128 20.96 -9.60 34.27
N ILE A 129 21.14 -8.40 33.71
CA ILE A 129 20.07 -7.40 33.57
C ILE A 129 19.02 -7.90 32.56
N LYS A 130 19.44 -8.49 31.44
CA LYS A 130 18.56 -9.10 30.48
C LYS A 130 17.59 -10.09 31.14
N ASP A 131 18.17 -11.06 31.88
CA ASP A 131 17.37 -12.15 32.45
C ASP A 131 16.54 -11.72 33.68
N THR A 132 17.09 -10.83 34.53
CA THR A 132 16.41 -10.45 35.78
C THR A 132 15.53 -9.24 35.69
N PHE A 133 15.67 -8.42 34.64
CA PHE A 133 14.92 -7.18 34.48
C PHE A 133 14.25 -7.03 33.12
N ILE A 134 15.00 -7.15 31.98
CA ILE A 134 14.48 -6.90 30.66
C ILE A 134 13.36 -7.89 30.32
N LYS A 135 13.66 -9.19 30.37
CA LYS A 135 12.67 -10.25 30.05
C LYS A 135 11.39 -10.14 30.89
N PRO A 136 11.42 -10.06 32.24
CA PRO A 136 10.23 -9.91 33.06
C PRO A 136 9.45 -8.61 32.80
N LYS A 137 10.15 -7.51 32.50
CA LYS A 137 9.51 -6.24 32.21
C LYS A 137 8.85 -6.24 30.83
N ILE A 138 9.47 -6.83 29.82
CA ILE A 138 8.85 -7.05 28.50
C ILE A 138 7.56 -7.84 28.68
N MET A 139 7.56 -8.95 29.41
CA MET A 139 6.32 -9.70 29.66
C MET A 139 5.23 -8.83 30.30
N ALA A 140 5.57 -8.08 31.37
CA ALA A 140 4.59 -7.27 32.09
C ALA A 140 4.03 -6.12 31.23
N TRP A 141 4.87 -5.41 30.49
CA TRP A 141 4.43 -4.30 29.65
C TRP A 141 3.75 -4.75 28.36
N THR A 142 4.12 -5.91 27.83
CA THR A 142 3.35 -6.55 26.75
C THR A 142 1.95 -6.90 27.21
N GLN A 143 1.77 -7.40 28.43
CA GLN A 143 0.45 -7.65 29.02
C GLN A 143 -0.38 -6.35 29.18
N GLU A 144 0.27 -5.24 29.52
CA GLU A 144 -0.38 -3.93 29.63
C GLU A 144 -0.94 -3.46 28.26
N VAL A 145 -0.13 -3.57 27.20
CA VAL A 145 -0.55 -3.20 25.85
C VAL A 145 -1.62 -4.15 25.32
N SER A 146 -1.40 -5.47 25.44
CA SER A 146 -2.33 -6.48 24.92
C SER A 146 -3.71 -6.44 25.55
N ALA A 147 -3.83 -6.01 26.81
CA ALA A 147 -5.11 -5.85 27.50
C ALA A 147 -6.07 -4.84 26.82
N ASN A 148 -5.56 -3.97 25.97
CA ASN A 148 -6.35 -3.00 25.22
C ASN A 148 -6.84 -3.54 23.87
N HIS A 149 -6.36 -4.68 23.43
CA HIS A 149 -6.66 -5.27 22.11
C HIS A 149 -7.44 -6.59 22.24
N PRO A 150 -8.45 -6.82 21.39
CA PRO A 150 -9.14 -8.11 21.32
C PRO A 150 -8.23 -9.17 20.67
N VAL A 151 -8.47 -10.43 21.02
CA VAL A 151 -7.68 -11.55 20.49
C VAL A 151 -7.65 -11.59 18.96
N ALA A 152 -8.75 -11.24 18.29
CA ALA A 152 -8.86 -11.23 16.85
C ALA A 152 -7.90 -10.22 16.18
N ASP A 153 -7.62 -9.09 16.81
CA ASP A 153 -6.71 -8.06 16.31
C ASP A 153 -5.24 -8.49 16.50
N ILE A 154 -4.94 -9.13 17.63
CA ILE A 154 -3.59 -9.67 17.94
C ILE A 154 -3.23 -10.83 16.99
N PHE A 155 -4.21 -11.69 16.66
CA PHE A 155 -4.03 -12.83 15.78
C PHE A 155 -4.11 -12.45 14.29
N GLY A 156 -4.83 -11.39 13.94
CA GLY A 156 -5.20 -10.99 12.58
C GLY A 156 -4.37 -9.84 11.99
N ASP A 157 -5.04 -9.09 11.15
CA ASP A 157 -4.45 -8.05 10.27
C ASP A 157 -3.85 -6.85 11.04
N LYS A 158 -4.28 -6.60 12.27
CA LYS A 158 -3.78 -5.49 13.07
C LYS A 158 -2.51 -5.80 13.88
N ARG A 159 -2.00 -7.02 13.77
CA ARG A 159 -0.79 -7.46 14.48
C ARG A 159 0.39 -6.52 14.26
N THR A 160 0.59 -6.03 13.03
CA THR A 160 1.65 -5.08 12.71
C THR A 160 1.51 -3.77 13.51
N ALA A 161 0.31 -3.21 13.55
CA ALA A 161 0.04 -1.98 14.30
C ALA A 161 0.22 -2.18 15.82
N ILE A 162 -0.13 -3.36 16.33
CA ILE A 162 0.08 -3.70 17.75
C ILE A 162 1.58 -3.87 18.06
N ASN A 163 2.35 -4.46 17.16
CA ASN A 163 3.81 -4.53 17.30
C ASN A 163 4.44 -3.14 17.34
N GLU A 164 4.02 -2.24 16.45
CA GLU A 164 4.49 -0.84 16.43
C GLU A 164 4.13 -0.09 17.73
N GLU A 165 2.91 -0.29 18.26
CA GLU A 165 2.51 0.28 19.54
C GLU A 165 3.36 -0.28 20.70
N LEU A 166 3.63 -1.60 20.67
CA LEU A 166 4.45 -2.27 21.65
C LEU A 166 5.91 -1.78 21.60
N ASP A 167 6.47 -1.62 20.40
CA ASP A 167 7.81 -1.07 20.19
C ASP A 167 7.95 0.32 20.84
N VAL A 168 7.03 1.23 20.54
CA VAL A 168 7.02 2.58 21.09
C VAL A 168 6.85 2.56 22.61
N HIS A 169 5.94 1.74 23.13
CA HIS A 169 5.69 1.62 24.55
C HIS A 169 6.92 1.11 25.29
N LEU A 170 7.52 0.03 24.82
CA LEU A 170 8.70 -0.57 25.42
C LEU A 170 9.93 0.33 25.29
N TYR A 171 10.14 0.95 24.13
CA TYR A 171 11.22 1.92 23.95
C TYR A 171 11.17 3.02 25.00
N ASN A 172 10.02 3.68 25.17
CA ASN A 172 9.86 4.77 26.14
C ASN A 172 10.10 4.31 27.58
N LYS A 173 9.58 3.14 27.95
CA LYS A 173 9.74 2.59 29.29
C LYS A 173 11.18 2.18 29.60
N PHE A 174 11.87 1.54 28.68
CA PHE A 174 13.25 1.06 28.91
C PHE A 174 14.28 2.18 28.78
N PHE A 175 13.99 3.22 28.00
CA PHE A 175 14.90 4.35 27.82
C PHE A 175 15.21 5.06 29.15
N GLU A 176 14.28 5.07 30.10
CA GLU A 176 14.50 5.61 31.45
C GLU A 176 15.62 4.88 32.21
N TYR A 177 15.85 3.62 31.87
CA TYR A 177 16.86 2.76 32.48
C TYR A 177 18.17 2.69 31.68
N GLY A 178 18.35 3.49 30.65
CA GLY A 178 19.50 3.45 29.74
C GLY A 178 19.53 2.19 28.86
N ILE A 179 18.38 1.59 28.60
CA ILE A 179 18.22 0.42 27.73
C ILE A 179 17.39 0.87 26.52
N VAL A 180 17.90 0.58 25.34
CA VAL A 180 17.22 0.88 24.08
C VAL A 180 16.69 -0.42 23.51
N ILE A 181 15.38 -0.52 23.37
CA ILE A 181 14.70 -1.59 22.63
C ILE A 181 14.53 -1.10 21.19
N ASP A 182 15.05 -1.85 20.23
CA ASP A 182 14.99 -1.47 18.82
C ASP A 182 13.76 -2.05 18.13
N THR A 183 13.47 -3.33 18.37
CA THR A 183 12.32 -4.02 17.76
C THR A 183 11.78 -5.07 18.72
N VAL A 184 10.45 -5.23 18.70
CA VAL A 184 9.76 -6.29 19.42
C VAL A 184 8.69 -6.89 18.51
N ASN A 185 8.69 -8.20 18.35
CA ASN A 185 7.76 -8.88 17.47
C ASN A 185 7.19 -10.14 18.12
N PHE A 186 5.88 -10.32 18.01
CA PHE A 186 5.29 -11.61 18.29
C PHE A 186 5.69 -12.60 17.19
N THR A 187 6.32 -13.71 17.58
CA THR A 187 6.75 -14.78 16.66
C THR A 187 5.70 -15.86 16.51
N ASP A 188 5.13 -16.26 17.63
CA ASP A 188 4.07 -17.26 17.66
C ASP A 188 2.94 -16.82 18.60
N ILE A 189 1.71 -17.14 18.22
CA ILE A 189 0.51 -16.81 18.98
C ILE A 189 -0.37 -18.07 19.01
N THR A 190 -0.52 -18.63 20.18
CA THR A 190 -1.31 -19.85 20.39
C THR A 190 -2.55 -19.53 21.20
N VAL A 191 -3.72 -19.88 20.67
CA VAL A 191 -5.02 -19.73 21.33
C VAL A 191 -5.66 -21.12 21.50
N ASP A 192 -6.60 -21.23 22.43
CA ASP A 192 -7.42 -22.43 22.57
C ASP A 192 -8.28 -22.68 21.31
N GLU A 193 -8.63 -23.93 21.05
CA GLU A 193 -9.35 -24.36 19.84
C GLU A 193 -10.74 -23.68 19.71
N GLU A 194 -11.42 -23.46 20.85
CA GLU A 194 -12.70 -22.78 20.87
C GLU A 194 -12.55 -21.31 20.42
N THR A 195 -11.54 -20.61 20.95
CA THR A 195 -11.23 -19.23 20.58
C THR A 195 -10.77 -19.14 19.13
N ALA A 196 -9.91 -20.04 18.65
CA ALA A 196 -9.50 -20.11 17.25
C ALA A 196 -10.71 -20.27 16.31
N SER A 197 -11.63 -21.18 16.65
CA SER A 197 -12.88 -21.38 15.89
C SER A 197 -13.79 -20.16 15.90
N ALA A 198 -13.87 -19.45 17.03
CA ALA A 198 -14.66 -18.23 17.14
C ALA A 198 -14.05 -17.08 16.31
N ILE A 199 -12.72 -16.95 16.32
CA ILE A 199 -12.01 -15.98 15.48
C ILE A 199 -12.26 -16.27 14.01
N GLN A 200 -12.11 -17.54 13.59
CA GLN A 200 -12.32 -17.94 12.19
C GLN A 200 -13.75 -17.62 11.74
N ARG A 201 -14.75 -17.91 12.56
CA ARG A 201 -16.15 -17.56 12.24
C ARG A 201 -16.34 -16.05 12.12
N LYS A 202 -15.73 -15.25 13.00
CA LYS A 202 -15.81 -13.79 12.95
C LYS A 202 -15.14 -13.25 11.68
N VAL A 203 -13.95 -13.74 11.34
CA VAL A 203 -13.22 -13.35 10.13
C VAL A 203 -14.03 -13.71 8.88
N ASN A 204 -14.58 -14.94 8.82
CA ASN A 204 -15.41 -15.35 7.69
C ASN A 204 -16.66 -14.46 7.54
N ALA A 205 -17.34 -14.13 8.64
CA ALA A 205 -18.51 -13.26 8.62
C ALA A 205 -18.14 -11.82 8.17
N GLN A 206 -17.00 -11.32 8.60
CA GLN A 206 -16.50 -10.01 8.14
C GLN A 206 -16.16 -10.02 6.64
N GLN A 207 -15.53 -11.09 6.16
CA GLN A 207 -15.23 -11.27 4.73
C GLN A 207 -16.51 -11.34 3.90
N GLU A 208 -17.52 -12.11 4.35
CA GLU A 208 -18.82 -12.19 3.68
C GLU A 208 -19.52 -10.82 3.64
N GLN A 209 -19.45 -10.05 4.73
CA GLN A 209 -20.01 -8.70 4.78
C GLN A 209 -19.30 -7.76 3.82
N GLU A 210 -17.97 -7.84 3.74
CA GLU A 210 -17.19 -6.99 2.83
C GLU A 210 -17.42 -7.38 1.37
N LEU A 211 -17.50 -8.68 1.07
CA LEU A 211 -17.87 -9.15 -0.27
C LEU A 211 -19.25 -8.65 -0.68
N ALA A 212 -20.26 -8.78 0.19
CA ALA A 212 -21.61 -8.29 -0.08
C ALA A 212 -21.62 -6.75 -0.30
N ARG A 213 -20.78 -6.00 0.42
CA ARG A 213 -20.63 -4.57 0.23
C ARG A 213 -20.01 -4.24 -1.13
N ILE A 214 -18.94 -4.94 -1.50
CA ILE A 214 -18.26 -4.77 -2.80
C ILE A 214 -19.21 -5.14 -3.94
N GLU A 215 -19.98 -6.22 -3.82
CA GLU A 215 -20.99 -6.62 -4.80
C GLU A 215 -22.10 -5.56 -4.95
N ALA A 216 -22.60 -5.02 -3.84
CA ALA A 216 -23.59 -3.95 -3.86
C ALA A 216 -23.06 -2.65 -4.49
N GLU A 217 -21.80 -2.31 -4.23
CA GLU A 217 -21.13 -1.15 -4.85
C GLU A 217 -20.90 -1.37 -6.33
N THR A 218 -20.44 -2.55 -6.71
CA THR A 218 -20.25 -2.95 -8.12
C THR A 218 -21.57 -2.91 -8.88
N ALA A 219 -22.66 -3.42 -8.29
CA ALA A 219 -24.00 -3.36 -8.89
C ALA A 219 -24.50 -1.92 -9.09
N LYS A 220 -24.23 -1.03 -8.13
CA LYS A 220 -24.54 0.41 -8.29
C LYS A 220 -23.76 1.04 -9.43
N VAL A 221 -22.46 0.82 -9.48
CA VAL A 221 -21.59 1.36 -10.55
C VAL A 221 -22.03 0.82 -11.92
N GLN A 222 -22.37 -0.47 -12.00
CA GLN A 222 -22.87 -1.06 -13.24
C GLN A 222 -24.22 -0.46 -13.64
N ALA A 223 -25.16 -0.30 -12.71
CA ALA A 223 -26.45 0.32 -13.00
C ALA A 223 -26.32 1.79 -13.43
N GLU A 224 -25.38 2.52 -12.85
CA GLU A 224 -25.08 3.90 -13.24
C GLU A 224 -24.45 3.98 -14.64
N LYS A 225 -23.53 3.07 -14.95
CA LYS A 225 -22.95 2.90 -16.28
C LYS A 225 -24.01 2.56 -17.32
N ASP A 226 -24.92 1.63 -17.04
CA ASP A 226 -26.00 1.24 -17.93
C ASP A 226 -26.97 2.41 -18.18
N ARG A 227 -27.30 3.19 -17.14
CA ARG A 227 -28.06 4.43 -17.26
C ARG A 227 -27.37 5.45 -18.16
N GLN A 228 -26.07 5.62 -17.98
CA GLN A 228 -25.28 6.56 -18.78
C GLN A 228 -25.21 6.12 -20.24
N VAL A 229 -24.99 4.83 -20.51
CA VAL A 229 -25.00 4.26 -21.86
C VAL A 229 -26.38 4.44 -22.51
N ALA A 230 -27.47 4.14 -21.81
CA ALA A 230 -28.83 4.33 -22.30
C ALA A 230 -29.12 5.81 -22.61
N ARG A 231 -28.70 6.73 -21.77
CA ARG A 231 -28.82 8.17 -21.98
C ARG A 231 -28.07 8.63 -23.25
N ILE A 232 -26.80 8.21 -23.39
CA ILE A 232 -25.99 8.55 -24.57
C ILE A 232 -26.61 7.96 -25.84
N ALA A 233 -27.14 6.72 -25.80
CA ALA A 233 -27.82 6.11 -26.89
C ALA A 233 -29.08 6.89 -27.33
N ALA A 234 -29.91 7.29 -26.36
CA ALA A 234 -31.12 8.10 -26.64
C ALA A 234 -30.77 9.51 -27.17
N GLU A 235 -29.72 10.12 -26.66
CA GLU A 235 -29.23 11.44 -27.12
C GLU A 235 -28.71 11.35 -28.55
N LYS A 236 -27.97 10.29 -28.88
CA LYS A 236 -27.48 10.00 -30.22
C LYS A 236 -28.63 9.71 -31.21
N GLU A 237 -29.65 8.95 -30.80
CA GLU A 237 -30.82 8.68 -31.61
C GLU A 237 -31.61 9.97 -31.94
N LYS A 238 -31.78 10.85 -30.95
CA LYS A 238 -32.38 12.16 -31.11
C LYS A 238 -31.58 13.05 -32.08
N GLU A 239 -30.26 13.05 -31.96
CA GLU A 239 -29.36 13.80 -32.85
C GLU A 239 -29.46 13.28 -34.30
N VAL A 240 -29.42 11.95 -34.48
CA VAL A 240 -29.57 11.32 -35.78
C VAL A 240 -30.95 11.66 -36.39
N ALA A 241 -32.04 11.60 -35.63
CA ALA A 241 -33.36 11.96 -36.07
C ALA A 241 -33.45 13.44 -36.51
N SER A 242 -32.79 14.36 -35.76
CA SER A 242 -32.75 15.77 -36.15
C SER A 242 -31.98 16.01 -37.46
N ILE A 243 -30.83 15.33 -37.62
CA ILE A 243 -30.02 15.41 -38.85
C ILE A 243 -30.81 14.84 -40.07
N VAL A 244 -31.53 13.73 -39.88
CA VAL A 244 -32.36 13.15 -40.92
C VAL A 244 -33.50 14.11 -41.33
N ALA A 245 -34.15 14.75 -40.35
CA ALA A 245 -35.20 15.74 -40.63
C ALA A 245 -34.64 16.97 -41.37
N GLU A 246 -33.50 17.47 -40.94
CA GLU A 246 -32.82 18.60 -41.61
C GLU A 246 -32.41 18.23 -43.05
N LYS A 247 -31.86 17.04 -43.25
CA LYS A 247 -31.55 16.51 -44.59
C LYS A 247 -32.78 16.42 -45.48
N GLN A 248 -33.95 16.02 -44.96
CA GLN A 248 -35.20 15.97 -45.72
C GLN A 248 -35.66 17.37 -46.13
N ILE A 249 -35.57 18.35 -45.25
CA ILE A 249 -35.90 19.75 -45.52
C ILE A 249 -34.99 20.30 -46.65
N ILE A 250 -33.66 20.11 -46.50
CA ILE A 250 -32.68 20.57 -47.49
C ILE A 250 -32.92 19.89 -48.84
N THR A 251 -33.25 18.58 -48.86
CA THR A 251 -33.52 17.85 -50.07
C THR A 251 -34.80 18.34 -50.76
N ALA A 252 -35.87 18.57 -49.99
CA ALA A 252 -37.11 19.12 -50.50
C ALA A 252 -36.94 20.54 -51.06
N GLN A 253 -36.15 21.36 -50.39
CA GLN A 253 -35.83 22.71 -50.81
C GLN A 253 -35.03 22.71 -52.12
N ALA A 254 -33.98 21.86 -52.20
CA ALA A 254 -33.20 21.70 -53.42
C ALA A 254 -34.03 21.19 -54.62
N GLN A 255 -35.01 20.30 -54.38
CA GLN A 255 -35.95 19.84 -55.41
C GLN A 255 -36.89 20.96 -55.86
N ALA A 256 -37.41 21.77 -54.93
CA ALA A 256 -38.27 22.93 -55.29
C ALA A 256 -37.46 23.97 -56.05
N ASP A 257 -36.26 24.27 -55.68
CA ASP A 257 -35.39 25.20 -56.41
C ASP A 257 -35.00 24.69 -57.79
N ALA A 258 -34.73 23.37 -57.91
CA ALA A 258 -34.51 22.76 -59.24
C ALA A 258 -35.72 22.85 -60.17
N LEU A 259 -36.95 22.61 -59.67
CA LEU A 259 -38.19 22.75 -60.40
C LEU A 259 -38.43 24.21 -60.79
N MET A 260 -38.14 25.17 -59.92
CA MET A 260 -38.30 26.60 -60.30
C MET A 260 -37.31 26.99 -61.41
N ILE A 261 -36.03 26.59 -61.31
CA ILE A 261 -35.00 26.84 -62.31
C ILE A 261 -35.44 26.20 -63.70
N GLN A 262 -35.95 24.97 -63.63
CA GLN A 262 -36.44 24.29 -64.82
C GLN A 262 -37.61 25.04 -65.42
N ALA A 263 -38.60 25.43 -64.61
CA ALA A 263 -39.75 26.19 -65.06
C ALA A 263 -39.39 27.57 -65.64
N GLU A 264 -38.44 28.27 -65.03
CA GLU A 264 -37.89 29.53 -65.55
C GLU A 264 -37.21 29.32 -66.93
N ALA A 265 -36.34 28.29 -66.99
CA ALA A 265 -35.69 27.95 -68.26
C ALA A 265 -36.63 27.57 -69.36
N GLU A 266 -37.68 26.79 -69.05
CA GLU A 266 -38.76 26.46 -70.03
C GLU A 266 -39.56 27.71 -70.43
N ALA A 267 -39.91 28.57 -69.50
CA ALA A 267 -40.58 29.84 -69.76
C ALA A 267 -39.75 30.77 -70.64
N GLU A 268 -38.44 30.87 -70.36
CA GLU A 268 -37.54 31.68 -71.22
C GLU A 268 -37.34 31.05 -72.60
N ALA A 269 -37.21 29.74 -72.69
CA ALA A 269 -37.15 29.02 -73.95
C ALA A 269 -38.46 29.21 -74.79
N ASN A 270 -39.62 29.05 -74.17
CA ASN A 270 -40.89 29.28 -74.79
C ASN A 270 -41.06 30.75 -75.25
N LYS A 271 -40.59 31.71 -74.44
CA LYS A 271 -40.60 33.15 -74.80
C LYS A 271 -39.69 33.42 -76.01
N LYS A 272 -38.51 32.80 -76.08
CA LYS A 272 -37.64 32.88 -77.27
C LYS A 272 -38.20 32.22 -78.47
N ILE A 273 -38.88 31.06 -78.36
CA ILE A 273 -39.59 30.38 -79.41
C ILE A 273 -40.71 31.25 -79.89
N ALA A 274 -41.58 31.76 -79.01
CA ALA A 274 -42.66 32.65 -79.35
C ALA A 274 -42.21 33.93 -80.11
N ALA A 275 -41.07 34.51 -79.68
CA ALA A 275 -40.46 35.67 -80.33
C ALA A 275 -39.87 35.35 -81.72
N SER A 276 -39.52 34.11 -81.99
CA SER A 276 -39.02 33.64 -83.30
C SER A 276 -40.09 33.14 -84.30
N ILE A 277 -41.30 32.96 -83.80
CA ILE A 277 -42.42 32.53 -84.68
C ILE A 277 -42.98 33.70 -85.47
N THR A 278 -42.62 33.74 -86.71
CA THR A 278 -43.21 34.68 -87.64
C THR A 278 -44.46 34.09 -88.31
N PRO A 279 -45.44 34.90 -88.83
CA PRO A 279 -46.59 34.40 -89.51
C PRO A 279 -46.27 33.42 -90.67
N GLU A 280 -45.17 33.68 -91.39
CA GLU A 280 -44.73 32.80 -92.50
C GLU A 280 -44.19 31.44 -91.94
N LEU A 281 -43.54 31.42 -90.76
CA LEU A 281 -43.08 30.17 -90.14
C LEU A 281 -44.26 29.34 -89.62
N LEU A 282 -45.30 29.97 -89.08
CA LEU A 282 -46.54 29.30 -88.68
C LEU A 282 -47.30 28.67 -89.88
N ASP A 283 -47.35 29.36 -90.98
CA ASP A 283 -47.98 28.82 -92.20
C ASP A 283 -47.11 27.67 -92.77
N LYS A 284 -45.79 27.77 -92.77
CA LYS A 284 -44.94 26.64 -93.16
C LYS A 284 -45.15 25.40 -92.27
N ILE A 285 -45.20 25.52 -90.96
CA ILE A 285 -45.47 24.42 -90.02
C ILE A 285 -46.86 23.82 -90.23
N LYS A 286 -47.85 24.65 -90.49
CA LYS A 286 -49.22 24.16 -90.89
C LYS A 286 -49.16 23.35 -92.14
N TYR A 287 -48.44 23.79 -93.18
CA TYR A 287 -48.31 23.05 -94.42
C TYR A 287 -47.43 21.78 -94.25
N GLU A 288 -46.44 21.77 -93.47
CA GLU A 288 -45.60 20.59 -93.17
C GLU A 288 -46.34 19.56 -92.31
N ALA A 289 -47.21 19.98 -91.43
CA ALA A 289 -48.03 19.09 -90.57
C ALA A 289 -49.34 18.63 -91.26
N TRP A 290 -49.63 19.18 -92.40
CA TRP A 290 -50.87 18.83 -93.16
C TRP A 290 -50.62 17.55 -93.95
N ASP A 291 -51.44 16.55 -93.68
CA ASP A 291 -51.44 15.25 -94.31
C ASP A 291 -52.08 15.24 -95.75
N GLY A 292 -52.40 16.42 -96.26
CA GLY A 292 -53.01 16.55 -97.64
C GLY A 292 -54.46 16.23 -97.70
N VAL A 293 -55.12 15.94 -96.61
CA VAL A 293 -56.57 15.61 -96.60
C VAL A 293 -57.38 16.82 -96.16
N LEU A 294 -58.29 17.25 -97.00
CA LEU A 294 -59.24 18.34 -96.70
C LEU A 294 -60.16 17.93 -95.56
N PRO A 295 -60.28 18.76 -94.49
CA PRO A 295 -61.22 18.45 -93.41
C PRO A 295 -62.66 18.33 -93.99
N LYS A 296 -63.27 17.23 -93.65
CA LYS A 296 -64.63 16.88 -94.13
C LYS A 296 -65.77 17.79 -93.66
N VAL A 297 -65.44 18.83 -92.91
CA VAL A 297 -66.40 19.82 -92.42
C VAL A 297 -65.88 21.22 -92.67
N SER A 298 -66.30 21.80 -93.77
CA SER A 298 -66.26 23.21 -94.08
C SER A 298 -67.62 23.81 -93.76
N GLY A 299 -67.87 24.04 -92.53
CA GLY A 299 -69.13 24.65 -92.12
C GLY A 299 -68.88 25.92 -91.38
N GLY A 300 -69.41 27.00 -91.85
CA GLY A 300 -69.27 28.32 -91.25
C GLY A 300 -69.76 28.38 -89.81
N SER A 301 -69.14 29.31 -89.15
CA SER A 301 -69.59 30.02 -87.96
C SER A 301 -70.04 29.18 -86.76
N SER A 302 -69.20 29.22 -85.75
CA SER A 302 -69.43 28.94 -84.30
C SER A 302 -69.78 27.50 -83.89
N ALA A 303 -68.80 26.83 -83.45
CA ALA A 303 -68.64 26.08 -82.20
C ALA A 303 -67.43 25.12 -82.31
N ASN A 304 -66.37 25.50 -81.73
CA ASN A 304 -65.26 24.57 -81.43
C ASN A 304 -65.75 23.54 -80.44
N LEU A 305 -66.07 22.35 -80.88
CA LEU A 305 -66.12 21.16 -80.06
C LEU A 305 -64.84 20.41 -80.30
N ILE A 306 -63.88 20.69 -79.47
CA ILE A 306 -62.73 19.80 -79.28
C ILE A 306 -63.24 18.63 -78.46
N ASN A 307 -63.44 17.51 -79.08
CA ASN A 307 -63.65 16.24 -78.37
C ASN A 307 -62.28 15.70 -78.03
N VAL A 308 -61.93 15.74 -76.73
CA VAL A 308 -60.77 15.08 -76.21
C VAL A 308 -61.28 13.80 -75.56
N ASP A 309 -61.55 12.81 -76.37
CA ASP A 309 -61.64 11.44 -75.85
C ASP A 309 -60.44 10.66 -76.36
N GLY A 310 -59.61 10.26 -75.36
CA GLY A 310 -58.65 9.19 -75.51
C GLY A 310 -57.15 9.61 -75.57
N ILE A 311 -56.51 9.87 -74.46
CA ILE A 311 -55.35 9.08 -73.93
C ILE A 311 -55.33 9.26 -72.44
#